data_d1f5c44f1195730bec9daa7fe203aeb8
#
_entry.id   d1f5c44f1195730bec9daa7fe203aeb8
#
_cell.length_a   1.000
_cell.length_b   1.000
_cell.length_c   1.000
_cell.angle_alpha   90.00
_cell.angle_beta   90.00
_cell.angle_gamma   90.00
#
_symmetry.space_group_name_H-M   'P 1'
#
loop_
_entity.id
_entity.type
_entity.pdbx_description
1 polymer ?
#
loop_
_entity_poly.entity_id
_entity_poly.type
_entity_poly.pdbx_seq_one_letter_code
_entity_poly.pdbx_strand_id
1 'polypeptide(L)'
;TCAPRTRGPRMTALFVPRTILGGPKALLHKRPLELTIRTLSPVRLRRRDALQFRRFLADHPGIELEYLRTLAWNHEAQLDGLLVNGLDPVPVRLARLFLSLLAIGGEESSAGLLPIEPTVDELALMVHATRAVVNRLLSDWIKRGLIERNGRKIIVRPNFRDSFERSLAL
;
A
#
# COMPACT_ATOMS: atom_id res chain seq x y z
N THR A 1 7.59 25.12 11.93
CA THR A 1 8.46 24.18 12.66
C THR A 1 8.54 22.91 11.84
N CYS A 2 9.64 22.73 11.08
CA CYS A 2 9.90 21.48 10.35
C CYS A 2 10.05 20.34 11.35
N ALA A 3 9.19 19.33 11.23
CA ALA A 3 9.40 18.07 11.93
C ALA A 3 10.78 17.49 11.59
N PRO A 4 11.48 16.84 12.53
CA PRO A 4 12.79 16.28 12.26
C PRO A 4 12.67 15.25 11.13
N ARG A 5 13.51 15.38 10.09
CA ARG A 5 13.62 14.41 9.01
C ARG A 5 14.03 13.06 9.61
N THR A 6 13.08 12.16 9.79
CA THR A 6 13.37 10.79 10.14
C THR A 6 14.22 10.19 9.01
N ARG A 7 15.47 9.87 9.32
CA ARG A 7 16.43 9.26 8.39
C ARG A 7 16.02 7.81 8.14
N GLY A 8 15.25 7.54 7.09
CA GLY A 8 14.92 6.18 6.68
C GLY A 8 13.95 6.16 5.50
N PRO A 9 13.91 5.07 4.73
CA PRO A 9 12.95 4.91 3.65
C PRO A 9 11.54 4.93 4.22
N ARG A 10 10.61 5.57 3.51
CA ARG A 10 9.19 5.60 3.85
C ARG A 10 8.40 5.01 2.70
N MET A 11 7.46 4.16 3.01
CA MET A 11 6.52 3.68 2.01
C MET A 11 5.42 4.71 1.81
N THR A 12 5.20 5.10 0.58
CA THR A 12 4.20 6.13 0.21
C THR A 12 2.94 5.52 -0.40
N ALA A 13 3.04 4.35 -1.01
CA ALA A 13 1.88 3.68 -1.60
C ALA A 13 2.12 2.17 -1.74
N LEU A 14 1.02 1.42 -1.76
CA LEU A 14 0.94 0.03 -2.20
C LEU A 14 0.30 -0.01 -3.59
N PHE A 15 0.93 -0.74 -4.50
CA PHE A 15 0.40 -0.95 -5.84
C PHE A 15 -0.11 -2.38 -5.98
N VAL A 16 -1.29 -2.50 -6.55
CA VAL A 16 -1.96 -3.78 -6.81
C VAL A 16 -1.51 -4.38 -8.15
N PRO A 17 -1.75 -5.67 -8.40
CA PRO A 17 -1.56 -6.26 -9.72
C PRO A 17 -2.29 -5.47 -10.81
N ARG A 18 -1.76 -5.53 -12.04
CA ARG A 18 -2.24 -4.81 -13.23
C ARG A 18 -2.06 -3.28 -13.17
N THR A 19 -1.21 -2.78 -12.29
CA THR A 19 -0.85 -1.36 -12.21
C THR A 19 0.29 -1.03 -13.17
N ILE A 20 0.25 0.16 -13.76
CA ILE A 20 1.35 0.71 -14.56
C ILE A 20 2.23 1.56 -13.63
N LEU A 21 3.51 1.18 -13.54
CA LEU A 21 4.51 1.88 -12.75
C LEU A 21 5.36 2.77 -13.67
N GLY A 22 5.83 3.91 -13.16
CA GLY A 22 6.70 4.82 -13.91
C GLY A 22 6.12 6.22 -14.14
N GLY A 23 4.82 6.34 -14.10
CA GLY A 23 4.06 7.58 -14.04
C GLY A 23 4.34 8.64 -15.11
N PRO A 24 3.64 9.78 -15.01
CA PRO A 24 3.72 10.87 -15.98
C PRO A 24 5.10 11.48 -16.10
N LYS A 25 5.88 11.51 -15.01
CA LYS A 25 7.21 12.11 -14.99
C LYS A 25 8.18 11.45 -15.99
N ALA A 26 8.16 10.11 -16.06
CA ALA A 26 8.96 9.37 -17.03
C ALA A 26 8.43 9.52 -18.46
N LEU A 27 7.11 9.51 -18.61
CA LEU A 27 6.43 9.53 -19.90
C LEU A 27 6.46 10.92 -20.56
N LEU A 28 6.19 11.99 -19.80
CA LEU A 28 6.03 13.35 -20.31
C LEU A 28 7.32 14.18 -20.21
N HIS A 29 8.10 14.01 -19.15
CA HIS A 29 9.25 14.84 -18.86
C HIS A 29 10.60 14.15 -19.11
N LYS A 30 10.60 12.89 -19.53
CA LYS A 30 11.82 12.09 -19.74
C LYS A 30 12.75 12.06 -18.52
N ARG A 31 12.21 12.23 -17.32
CA ARG A 31 12.98 12.20 -16.07
C ARG A 31 12.83 10.85 -15.38
N PRO A 32 13.89 10.30 -14.82
CA PRO A 32 13.81 9.05 -14.08
C PRO A 32 12.88 9.19 -12.87
N LEU A 33 12.28 8.08 -12.48
CA LEU A 33 11.51 7.99 -11.27
C LEU A 33 12.46 7.96 -10.06
N GLU A 34 12.34 8.93 -9.17
CA GLU A 34 13.17 9.02 -7.95
C GLU A 34 12.53 8.23 -6.78
N LEU A 35 11.99 7.06 -7.08
CA LEU A 35 11.35 6.17 -6.13
C LEU A 35 11.97 4.78 -6.22
N THR A 36 12.10 4.13 -5.10
CA THR A 36 12.41 2.71 -5.04
C THR A 36 11.11 1.92 -4.99
N ILE A 37 10.95 0.98 -5.91
CA ILE A 37 9.81 0.07 -5.94
C ILE A 37 10.29 -1.29 -5.44
N ARG A 38 9.61 -1.83 -4.45
CA ARG A 38 9.90 -3.13 -3.87
C ARG A 38 8.69 -4.03 -3.98
N THR A 39 8.89 -5.25 -4.45
CA THR A 39 7.83 -6.27 -4.49
C THR A 39 7.68 -6.93 -3.11
N LEU A 40 6.44 -7.21 -2.72
CA LEU A 40 6.09 -7.88 -1.45
C LEU A 40 5.72 -9.35 -1.67
N SER A 41 5.55 -9.76 -2.92
CA SER A 41 5.29 -11.13 -3.37
C SER A 41 5.96 -11.33 -4.73
N PRO A 42 6.09 -12.58 -5.24
CA PRO A 42 6.54 -12.83 -6.60
C PRO A 42 5.64 -12.11 -7.60
N VAL A 43 6.23 -11.36 -8.54
CA VAL A 43 5.49 -10.60 -9.56
C VAL A 43 6.07 -10.85 -10.95
N ARG A 44 5.23 -10.69 -11.96
CA ARG A 44 5.64 -10.65 -13.36
C ARG A 44 5.54 -9.22 -13.85
N LEU A 45 6.68 -8.64 -14.26
CA LEU A 45 6.74 -7.28 -14.78
C LEU A 45 7.01 -7.30 -16.28
N ARG A 46 6.34 -6.38 -17.01
CA ARG A 46 6.66 -6.07 -18.42
C ARG A 46 7.23 -4.67 -18.48
N ARG A 47 8.45 -4.54 -18.98
CA ARG A 47 9.09 -3.24 -19.22
C ARG A 47 8.78 -2.76 -20.64
N ARG A 48 8.48 -1.48 -20.78
CA ARG A 48 8.30 -0.81 -22.06
C ARG A 48 9.13 0.47 -22.09
N ASP A 49 9.64 0.82 -23.26
CA ASP A 49 10.25 2.12 -23.48
C ASP A 49 9.18 3.21 -23.44
N ALA A 50 9.48 4.35 -22.80
CA ALA A 50 8.53 5.42 -22.60
C ALA A 50 8.07 6.07 -23.92
N LEU A 51 8.99 6.21 -24.90
CA LEU A 51 8.67 6.81 -26.21
C LEU A 51 7.77 5.87 -27.01
N GLN A 52 8.07 4.57 -27.01
CA GLN A 52 7.24 3.58 -27.67
C GLN A 52 5.85 3.50 -27.04
N PHE A 53 5.76 3.55 -25.71
CA PHE A 53 4.50 3.54 -25.00
C PHE A 53 3.68 4.80 -25.30
N ARG A 54 4.32 5.98 -25.36
CA ARG A 54 3.64 7.23 -25.72
C ARG A 54 3.07 7.19 -27.15
N ARG A 55 3.80 6.66 -28.12
CA ARG A 55 3.31 6.47 -29.50
C ARG A 55 2.12 5.54 -29.50
N PHE A 56 2.22 4.42 -28.83
CA PHE A 56 1.13 3.45 -28.70
C PHE A 56 -0.14 4.08 -28.12
N LEU A 57 -0.04 4.93 -27.08
CA LEU A 57 -1.18 5.64 -26.53
C LEU A 57 -1.82 6.60 -27.54
N ALA A 58 -1.00 7.36 -28.30
CA ALA A 58 -1.48 8.28 -29.31
C ALA A 58 -2.27 7.57 -30.44
N ASP A 59 -1.87 6.34 -30.76
CA ASP A 59 -2.54 5.51 -31.77
C ASP A 59 -3.82 4.81 -31.21
N HIS A 60 -4.03 4.83 -29.87
CA HIS A 60 -5.12 4.11 -29.19
C HIS A 60 -5.82 5.00 -28.14
N PRO A 61 -6.64 5.97 -28.52
CA PRO A 61 -7.25 6.94 -27.59
C PRO A 61 -8.07 6.32 -26.45
N GLY A 62 -8.73 5.17 -26.71
CA GLY A 62 -9.46 4.44 -25.67
C GLY A 62 -8.54 3.87 -24.59
N ILE A 63 -7.34 3.41 -24.96
CA ILE A 63 -6.34 2.93 -24.01
C ILE A 63 -5.67 4.10 -23.28
N GLU A 64 -5.49 5.23 -23.94
CA GLU A 64 -4.99 6.45 -23.31
C GLU A 64 -5.92 6.91 -22.18
N LEU A 65 -7.23 6.87 -22.38
CA LEU A 65 -8.20 7.21 -21.33
C LEU A 65 -8.12 6.25 -20.14
N GLU A 66 -8.02 4.95 -20.38
CA GLU A 66 -7.85 3.96 -19.30
C GLU A 66 -6.51 4.15 -18.55
N TYR A 67 -5.47 4.54 -19.26
CA TYR A 67 -4.20 4.90 -18.64
C TYR A 67 -4.33 6.13 -17.73
N LEU A 68 -5.03 7.17 -18.18
CA LEU A 68 -5.32 8.36 -17.37
C LEU A 68 -6.12 8.04 -16.11
N ARG A 69 -7.14 7.17 -16.22
CA ARG A 69 -7.90 6.67 -15.06
C ARG A 69 -7.00 5.95 -14.07
N THR A 70 -6.11 5.09 -14.55
CA THR A 70 -5.13 4.38 -13.71
C THR A 70 -4.19 5.36 -12.99
N LEU A 71 -3.75 6.43 -13.68
CA LEU A 71 -2.92 7.46 -13.07
C LEU A 71 -3.66 8.25 -11.99
N ALA A 72 -4.92 8.63 -12.24
CA ALA A 72 -5.75 9.32 -11.27
C ALA A 72 -5.93 8.45 -10.01
N TRP A 73 -6.29 7.20 -10.19
CA TRP A 73 -6.46 6.25 -9.08
C TRP A 73 -5.15 6.05 -8.28
N ASN A 74 -4.02 5.87 -8.97
CA ASN A 74 -2.72 5.75 -8.30
C ASN A 74 -2.36 7.03 -7.52
N HIS A 75 -2.74 8.20 -8.03
CA HIS A 75 -2.48 9.48 -7.36
C HIS A 75 -3.33 9.61 -6.09
N GLU A 76 -4.62 9.30 -6.17
CA GLU A 76 -5.53 9.28 -5.01
C GLU A 76 -5.02 8.32 -3.93
N ALA A 77 -4.66 7.08 -4.31
CA ALA A 77 -4.10 6.10 -3.37
C ALA A 77 -2.80 6.58 -2.70
N GLN A 78 -1.96 7.35 -3.40
CA GLN A 78 -0.75 7.96 -2.82
C GLN A 78 -1.10 9.08 -1.86
N LEU A 79 -2.06 9.95 -2.19
CA LEU A 79 -2.53 11.02 -1.31
C LEU A 79 -3.14 10.44 -0.03
N ASP A 80 -4.01 9.46 -0.16
CA ASP A 80 -4.61 8.78 1.00
C ASP A 80 -3.55 8.15 1.90
N GLY A 81 -2.57 7.47 1.31
CA GLY A 81 -1.44 6.91 2.06
C GLY A 81 -0.63 7.96 2.82
N LEU A 82 -0.42 9.14 2.23
CA LEU A 82 0.27 10.26 2.88
C LEU A 82 -0.56 10.87 4.01
N LEU A 83 -1.88 11.08 3.79
CA LEU A 83 -2.79 11.62 4.78
C LEU A 83 -2.93 10.68 5.99
N VAL A 84 -3.22 9.41 5.73
CA VAL A 84 -3.33 8.39 6.78
C VAL A 84 -2.04 8.31 7.61
N ASN A 85 -0.88 8.28 6.95
CA ASN A 85 0.41 8.21 7.64
C ASN A 85 0.81 9.52 8.32
N GLY A 86 0.22 10.65 7.94
CA GLY A 86 0.49 11.95 8.54
C GLY A 86 -0.42 12.32 9.72
N LEU A 87 -1.67 11.86 9.70
CA LEU A 87 -2.71 12.31 10.60
C LEU A 87 -3.15 11.23 11.62
N ASP A 88 -3.24 9.98 11.17
CA ASP A 88 -3.78 8.92 12.01
C ASP A 88 -2.76 8.40 13.06
N PRO A 89 -3.24 7.98 14.25
CA PRO A 89 -2.44 7.23 15.21
C PRO A 89 -1.95 5.88 14.62
N VAL A 90 -0.80 5.38 15.07
CA VAL A 90 -0.19 4.14 14.53
C VAL A 90 -1.15 2.93 14.54
N PRO A 91 -1.98 2.70 15.60
CA PRO A 91 -2.93 1.61 15.57
C PRO A 91 -3.94 1.70 14.42
N VAL A 92 -4.45 2.90 14.15
CA VAL A 92 -5.41 3.16 13.06
C VAL A 92 -4.74 2.96 11.70
N ARG A 93 -3.51 3.45 11.51
CA ARG A 93 -2.73 3.24 10.29
C ARG A 93 -2.54 1.75 9.98
N LEU A 94 -2.17 0.98 11.00
CA LEU A 94 -1.96 -0.46 10.86
C LEU A 94 -3.27 -1.20 10.58
N ALA A 95 -4.38 -0.76 11.20
CA ALA A 95 -5.71 -1.32 10.94
C ALA A 95 -6.17 -1.03 9.50
N ARG A 96 -6.05 0.22 9.03
CA ARG A 96 -6.35 0.60 7.64
C ARG A 96 -5.51 -0.21 6.64
N LEU A 97 -4.22 -0.38 6.92
CA LEU A 97 -3.34 -1.20 6.08
C LEU A 97 -3.86 -2.63 5.95
N PHE A 98 -4.25 -3.27 7.06
CA PHE A 98 -4.77 -4.64 7.04
C PHE A 98 -6.08 -4.75 6.26
N LEU A 99 -7.01 -3.82 6.46
CA LEU A 99 -8.27 -3.78 5.73
C LEU A 99 -8.07 -3.53 4.23
N SER A 100 -7.14 -2.64 3.87
CA SER A 100 -6.78 -2.39 2.47
C SER A 100 -6.15 -3.62 1.81
N LEU A 101 -5.27 -4.32 2.52
CA LEU A 101 -4.67 -5.56 2.02
C LEU A 101 -5.73 -6.65 1.80
N LEU A 102 -6.70 -6.81 2.71
CA LEU A 102 -7.79 -7.75 2.53
C LEU A 102 -8.66 -7.41 1.31
N ALA A 103 -8.97 -6.12 1.13
CA ALA A 103 -9.73 -5.66 -0.04
C ALA A 103 -9.00 -5.94 -1.37
N ILE A 104 -7.67 -5.79 -1.39
CA ILE A 104 -6.82 -6.10 -2.54
C ILE A 104 -6.77 -7.60 -2.83
N GLY A 105 -6.75 -8.43 -1.78
CA GLY A 105 -6.67 -9.89 -1.89
C GLY A 105 -7.93 -10.56 -2.45
N GLY A 106 -9.06 -9.87 -2.46
CA GLY A 106 -10.33 -10.39 -3.00
C GLY A 106 -10.71 -11.75 -2.42
N GLU A 107 -11.02 -12.71 -3.27
CA GLU A 107 -11.44 -14.06 -2.85
C GLU A 107 -10.36 -14.81 -2.05
N GLU A 108 -9.09 -14.61 -2.34
CA GLU A 108 -7.97 -15.22 -1.61
C GLU A 108 -7.93 -14.76 -0.14
N SER A 109 -8.49 -13.60 0.14
CA SER A 109 -8.59 -13.01 1.48
C SER A 109 -9.96 -13.20 2.14
N SER A 110 -10.88 -13.97 1.56
CA SER A 110 -12.25 -14.18 2.07
C SER A 110 -12.27 -14.76 3.49
N ALA A 111 -11.26 -15.56 3.86
CA ALA A 111 -11.09 -16.10 5.21
C ALA A 111 -10.35 -15.15 6.17
N GLY A 112 -10.14 -13.88 5.80
CA GLY A 112 -9.40 -12.91 6.59
C GLY A 112 -7.88 -13.04 6.49
N LEU A 113 -7.35 -13.94 5.66
CA LEU A 113 -5.91 -14.08 5.44
C LEU A 113 -5.37 -12.91 4.63
N LEU A 114 -4.31 -12.26 5.12
CA LEU A 114 -3.64 -11.22 4.33
C LEU A 114 -2.99 -11.85 3.08
N PRO A 115 -3.09 -11.20 1.90
CA PRO A 115 -2.56 -11.72 0.63
C PRO A 115 -1.03 -11.64 0.54
N ILE A 116 -0.38 -11.09 1.55
CA ILE A 116 1.08 -11.02 1.69
C ILE A 116 1.50 -11.49 3.08
N GLU A 117 2.75 -11.92 3.20
CA GLU A 117 3.35 -12.37 4.46
C GLU A 117 4.43 -11.37 4.93
N PRO A 118 4.03 -10.17 5.42
CA PRO A 118 4.99 -9.11 5.75
C PRO A 118 5.74 -9.44 7.04
N THR A 119 7.00 -9.05 7.08
CA THR A 119 7.78 -8.98 8.33
C THR A 119 7.30 -7.81 9.18
N VAL A 120 7.63 -7.82 10.48
CA VAL A 120 7.33 -6.68 11.37
C VAL A 120 8.05 -5.41 10.91
N ASP A 121 9.25 -5.53 10.33
CA ASP A 121 9.99 -4.38 9.79
C ASP A 121 9.31 -3.79 8.56
N GLU A 122 8.76 -4.64 7.69
CA GLU A 122 7.97 -4.19 6.54
C GLU A 122 6.69 -3.48 6.99
N LEU A 123 5.95 -4.06 7.95
CA LEU A 123 4.78 -3.39 8.52
C LEU A 123 5.13 -2.04 9.16
N ALA A 124 6.23 -1.98 9.90
CA ALA A 124 6.71 -0.75 10.50
C ALA A 124 7.03 0.34 9.46
N LEU A 125 7.66 -0.08 8.35
CA LEU A 125 7.93 0.79 7.21
C LEU A 125 6.63 1.30 6.56
N MET A 126 5.65 0.41 6.37
CA MET A 126 4.36 0.71 5.74
C MET A 126 3.55 1.73 6.53
N VAL A 127 3.58 1.64 7.88
CA VAL A 127 2.80 2.52 8.75
C VAL A 127 3.63 3.63 9.40
N HIS A 128 4.85 3.86 8.92
CA HIS A 128 5.77 4.89 9.43
C HIS A 128 5.92 4.84 10.97
N ALA A 129 6.15 3.65 11.51
CA ALA A 129 6.33 3.40 12.93
C ALA A 129 7.63 2.64 13.20
N THR A 130 7.99 2.48 14.47
CA THR A 130 9.12 1.62 14.84
C THR A 130 8.66 0.16 14.92
N ARG A 131 9.59 -0.78 14.66
CA ARG A 131 9.37 -2.22 14.85
C ARG A 131 8.80 -2.55 16.24
N ALA A 132 9.31 -1.89 17.29
CA ALA A 132 8.87 -2.11 18.66
C ALA A 132 7.39 -1.76 18.86
N VAL A 133 6.94 -0.63 18.30
CA VAL A 133 5.53 -0.21 18.35
C VAL A 133 4.64 -1.19 17.62
N VAL A 134 5.00 -1.57 16.39
CA VAL A 134 4.21 -2.52 15.59
C VAL A 134 4.13 -3.88 16.29
N ASN A 135 5.27 -4.39 16.80
CA ASN A 135 5.28 -5.68 17.48
C ASN A 135 4.38 -5.69 18.73
N ARG A 136 4.39 -4.60 19.51
CA ARG A 136 3.49 -4.44 20.66
C ARG A 136 2.02 -4.43 20.25
N LEU A 137 1.66 -3.72 19.17
CA LEU A 137 0.29 -3.69 18.64
C LEU A 137 -0.17 -5.06 18.17
N LEU A 138 0.66 -5.78 17.41
CA LEU A 138 0.35 -7.14 16.97
C LEU A 138 0.11 -8.07 18.16
N SER A 139 0.95 -7.99 19.19
CA SER A 139 0.82 -8.79 20.42
C SER A 139 -0.47 -8.46 21.18
N ASP A 140 -0.84 -7.18 21.27
CA ASP A 140 -2.12 -6.75 21.87
C ASP A 140 -3.31 -7.28 21.06
N TRP A 141 -3.28 -7.15 19.75
CA TRP A 141 -4.37 -7.61 18.88
C TRP A 141 -4.54 -9.13 18.89
N ILE A 142 -3.44 -9.90 19.01
CA ILE A 142 -3.51 -11.35 19.21
C ILE A 142 -4.18 -11.67 20.56
N LYS A 143 -3.77 -11.02 21.66
CA LYS A 143 -4.38 -11.22 22.99
C LYS A 143 -5.87 -10.88 23.02
N ARG A 144 -6.30 -9.90 22.25
CA ARG A 144 -7.69 -9.49 22.13
C ARG A 144 -8.50 -10.35 21.14
N GLY A 145 -7.89 -11.33 20.50
CA GLY A 145 -8.55 -12.18 19.49
C GLY A 145 -8.97 -11.44 18.23
N LEU A 146 -8.33 -10.32 17.91
CA LEU A 146 -8.59 -9.53 16.70
C LEU A 146 -7.86 -10.06 15.48
N ILE A 147 -6.70 -10.63 15.69
CA ILE A 147 -5.89 -11.29 14.66
C ILE A 147 -5.32 -12.60 15.17
N GLU A 148 -5.00 -13.49 14.24
CA GLU A 148 -4.13 -14.65 14.50
C GLU A 148 -2.86 -14.51 13.69
N ARG A 149 -1.77 -15.01 14.22
CA ARG A 149 -0.49 -15.01 13.55
C ARG A 149 0.19 -16.38 13.65
N ASN A 150 0.54 -16.93 12.47
CA ASN A 150 1.35 -18.14 12.36
C ASN A 150 2.57 -17.82 11.49
N GLY A 151 3.73 -17.66 12.15
CA GLY A 151 4.93 -17.18 11.48
C GLY A 151 4.74 -15.77 10.87
N ARG A 152 4.73 -15.70 9.54
CA ARG A 152 4.49 -14.46 8.80
C ARG A 152 3.04 -14.31 8.33
N LYS A 153 2.26 -15.38 8.35
CA LYS A 153 0.83 -15.35 8.00
C LYS A 153 0.04 -14.64 9.07
N ILE A 154 -0.83 -13.73 8.66
CA ILE A 154 -1.72 -12.98 9.55
C ILE A 154 -3.15 -13.20 9.06
N ILE A 155 -4.01 -13.63 9.96
CA ILE A 155 -5.45 -13.78 9.75
C ILE A 155 -6.16 -12.72 10.58
N VAL A 156 -6.92 -11.86 9.92
CA VAL A 156 -7.73 -10.81 10.52
C VAL A 156 -9.11 -11.38 10.83
N ARG A 157 -9.56 -11.26 12.06
CA ARG A 157 -10.85 -11.81 12.51
C ARG A 157 -12.03 -10.88 12.14
N PRO A 158 -13.24 -11.41 11.97
CA PRO A 158 -14.41 -10.61 11.58
C PRO A 158 -14.67 -9.38 12.47
N ASN A 159 -14.47 -9.50 13.78
CA ASN A 159 -14.65 -8.44 14.76
C ASN A 159 -13.56 -7.35 14.72
N PHE A 160 -12.56 -7.49 13.85
CA PHE A 160 -11.45 -6.54 13.75
C PHE A 160 -11.93 -5.15 13.32
N ARG A 161 -12.77 -5.08 12.28
CA ARG A 161 -13.29 -3.83 11.74
C ARG A 161 -14.05 -3.03 12.81
N ASP A 162 -14.97 -3.69 13.53
CA ASP A 162 -15.81 -3.07 14.56
C ASP A 162 -14.98 -2.46 15.69
N SER A 163 -13.83 -3.09 16.00
CA SER A 163 -12.90 -2.60 17.02
C SER A 163 -12.25 -1.26 16.68
N PHE A 164 -12.29 -0.85 15.41
CA PHE A 164 -11.70 0.41 14.91
C PHE A 164 -12.75 1.32 14.26
N GLU A 165 -14.02 0.95 14.24
CA GLU A 165 -15.07 1.63 13.47
C GLU A 165 -15.11 3.14 13.72
N ARG A 166 -15.07 3.59 14.98
CA ARG A 166 -15.03 5.02 15.33
C ARG A 166 -13.80 5.77 14.83
N SER A 167 -12.70 5.06 14.64
CA SER A 167 -11.41 5.64 14.21
C SER A 167 -11.18 5.51 12.71
N LEU A 168 -12.01 4.72 12.01
CA LEU A 168 -11.95 4.50 10.57
C LEU A 168 -12.97 5.37 9.81
N ALA A 169 -13.94 5.96 10.52
CA ALA A 169 -15.05 6.76 9.97
C ALA A 169 -14.63 8.20 9.55
N LEU A 170 -13.34 8.53 9.59
CA LEU A 170 -12.75 9.75 9.06
C LEU A 170 -12.07 9.48 7.74
#